data_a74e7bca6cf12af594d1915caea86440
#
_entry.id   a74e7bca6cf12af594d1915caea86440
#
_cell.length_a   1.000
_cell.length_b   1.000
_cell.length_c   1.000
_cell.angle_alpha   90.00
_cell.angle_beta   90.00
_cell.angle_gamma   90.00
#
_symmetry.space_group_name_H-M   'P 1'
#
loop_
_entity.id
_entity.type
_entity.pdbx_description
1 polymer ?
#
loop_
_entity_poly.entity_id
_entity_poly.type
_entity_poly.pdbx_seq_one_letter_code
_entity_poly.pdbx_strand_id
1 'polypeptide(L)'
;FIDERGLKIAMQGRKLIIPVNIQFVADRILNSTLRVGTSDNDINALRNMGMLPDGYTINHYLSDTDAYFIKTDGTNGFKHFVRAPLTTGMEGDFDTGNMRYKARERYSFGFSDPRCVYGSQGS
;
A
#
# COMPACT_ATOMS: atom_id res chain seq x y z
N PHE A 1 11.18 -12.94 -7.39
CA PHE A 1 10.89 -13.71 -6.18
C PHE A 1 11.22 -15.18 -6.40
N ILE A 2 11.64 -15.85 -5.35
CA ILE A 2 11.95 -17.28 -5.32
C ILE A 2 11.17 -17.95 -4.19
N ASP A 3 10.82 -19.22 -4.38
CA ASP A 3 10.20 -20.04 -3.36
C ASP A 3 11.24 -20.57 -2.34
N GLU A 4 10.78 -21.14 -1.24
CA GLU A 4 11.61 -21.78 -0.22
C GLU A 4 12.50 -22.89 -0.78
N ARG A 5 12.11 -23.47 -1.92
CA ARG A 5 12.86 -24.50 -2.66
C ARG A 5 13.82 -23.94 -3.70
N GLY A 6 13.96 -22.59 -3.80
CA GLY A 6 14.79 -21.93 -4.81
C GLY A 6 14.18 -21.85 -6.20
N LEU A 7 12.90 -22.20 -6.36
CA LEU A 7 12.20 -22.08 -7.64
C LEU A 7 11.75 -20.65 -7.90
N LYS A 8 11.84 -20.20 -9.14
CA LYS A 8 11.36 -18.87 -9.55
C LYS A 8 9.84 -18.82 -9.52
N ILE A 9 9.29 -17.75 -8.92
CA ILE A 9 7.86 -17.48 -8.86
C ILE A 9 7.57 -16.29 -9.78
N ALA A 10 6.57 -16.45 -10.66
CA ALA A 10 6.08 -15.40 -11.54
C ALA A 10 5.14 -14.47 -10.76
N MET A 11 5.69 -13.54 -9.99
CA MET A 11 4.95 -12.48 -9.32
C MET A 11 5.13 -11.16 -10.04
N GLN A 12 4.05 -10.41 -10.19
CA GLN A 12 4.03 -9.09 -10.82
C GLN A 12 3.68 -8.01 -9.81
N GLY A 13 4.31 -6.84 -9.95
CA GLY A 13 3.92 -5.66 -9.21
C GLY A 13 2.55 -5.17 -9.67
N ARG A 14 1.69 -4.76 -8.73
CA ARG A 14 0.37 -4.24 -9.06
C ARG A 14 0.19 -2.79 -8.69
N LYS A 15 0.67 -2.39 -7.52
CA LYS A 15 0.45 -1.06 -6.98
C LYS A 15 1.68 -0.54 -6.27
N LEU A 16 2.03 0.70 -6.55
CA LEU A 16 3.11 1.43 -5.87
C LEU A 16 2.54 2.19 -4.67
N ILE A 17 3.18 2.08 -3.52
CA ILE A 17 2.86 2.82 -2.29
C ILE A 17 4.05 3.70 -1.97
N ILE A 18 3.82 5.00 -1.87
CA ILE A 18 4.86 6.01 -1.73
C ILE A 18 4.52 7.04 -0.65
N PRO A 19 5.51 7.71 -0.05
CA PRO A 19 5.31 8.90 0.75
C PRO A 19 4.93 10.11 -0.13
N VAL A 20 4.45 11.17 0.52
CA VAL A 20 4.04 12.40 -0.16
C VAL A 20 5.18 13.05 -0.94
N ASN A 21 6.40 12.97 -0.42
CA ASN A 21 7.58 13.67 -0.95
C ASN A 21 7.94 13.28 -2.39
N ILE A 22 7.75 12.01 -2.76
CA ILE A 22 8.12 11.51 -4.09
C ILE A 22 6.92 11.38 -5.04
N GLN A 23 5.76 11.92 -4.67
CA GLN A 23 4.54 11.84 -5.48
C GLN A 23 4.73 12.33 -6.91
N PHE A 24 5.30 13.53 -7.09
CA PHE A 24 5.49 14.11 -8.43
C PHE A 24 6.50 13.33 -9.28
N VAL A 25 7.51 12.75 -8.63
CA VAL A 25 8.50 11.91 -9.31
C VAL A 25 7.84 10.62 -9.79
N ALA A 26 7.04 9.97 -8.95
CA ALA A 26 6.31 8.75 -9.29
C ALA A 26 5.32 9.00 -10.43
N ASP A 27 4.56 10.09 -10.37
CA ASP A 27 3.62 10.46 -11.44
C ASP A 27 4.35 10.66 -12.77
N ARG A 28 5.45 11.39 -12.76
CA ARG A 28 6.28 11.61 -13.95
C ARG A 28 6.83 10.30 -14.53
N ILE A 29 7.26 9.36 -13.69
CA ILE A 29 7.79 8.07 -14.13
C ILE A 29 6.68 7.17 -14.70
N LEU A 30 5.52 7.12 -14.04
CA LEU A 30 4.45 6.19 -14.42
C LEU A 30 3.56 6.72 -15.54
N ASN A 31 3.32 8.03 -15.60
CA ASN A 31 2.34 8.63 -16.49
C ASN A 31 2.94 9.35 -17.70
N SER A 32 4.27 9.59 -17.75
CA SER A 32 4.87 10.19 -18.93
C SER A 32 4.71 9.30 -20.17
N THR A 33 4.47 9.90 -21.34
CA THR A 33 4.38 9.17 -22.61
C THR A 33 5.74 8.75 -23.14
N LEU A 34 6.74 9.60 -22.96
CA LEU A 34 8.12 9.38 -23.39
C LEU A 34 9.01 9.13 -22.18
N ARG A 35 10.15 8.49 -22.41
CA ARG A 35 11.16 8.25 -21.39
C ARG A 35 11.73 9.58 -20.90
N VAL A 36 11.68 9.80 -19.59
CA VAL A 36 12.17 11.01 -18.94
C VAL A 36 13.70 11.03 -18.98
N GLY A 37 14.29 12.17 -19.39
CA GLY A 37 15.75 12.39 -19.36
C GLY A 37 16.49 11.95 -20.61
N THR A 38 15.82 11.63 -21.70
CA THR A 38 16.42 11.35 -23.01
C THR A 38 16.00 12.38 -24.04
N SER A 39 16.86 12.70 -24.98
CA SER A 39 16.55 13.54 -26.15
C SER A 39 15.88 12.74 -27.29
N ASP A 40 15.91 11.43 -27.18
CA ASP A 40 15.30 10.52 -28.15
C ASP A 40 13.80 10.32 -27.85
N ASN A 41 13.01 10.04 -28.87
CA ASN A 41 11.58 9.77 -28.73
C ASN A 41 11.29 8.35 -28.21
N ASP A 42 12.01 7.93 -27.19
CA ASP A 42 11.83 6.62 -26.58
C ASP A 42 10.50 6.54 -25.85
N ILE A 43 9.80 5.44 -26.03
CA ILE A 43 8.53 5.19 -25.33
C ILE A 43 8.80 4.84 -23.86
N ASN A 44 7.97 5.37 -22.97
CA ASN A 44 7.98 4.94 -21.58
C ASN A 44 7.43 3.51 -21.45
N ALA A 45 8.33 2.54 -21.33
CA ALA A 45 7.99 1.13 -21.26
C ALA A 45 7.12 0.78 -20.04
N LEU A 46 7.32 1.43 -18.88
CA LEU A 46 6.53 1.17 -17.67
C LEU A 46 5.05 1.47 -17.88
N ARG A 47 4.75 2.60 -18.54
CA ARG A 47 3.39 2.99 -18.88
C ARG A 47 2.82 2.10 -19.98
N ASN A 48 3.57 1.90 -21.07
CA ASN A 48 3.10 1.19 -22.24
C ASN A 48 2.80 -0.29 -21.97
N MET A 49 3.59 -0.93 -21.14
CA MET A 49 3.41 -2.33 -20.73
C MET A 49 2.41 -2.49 -19.58
N GLY A 50 1.94 -1.40 -18.98
CA GLY A 50 1.03 -1.47 -17.82
C GLY A 50 1.61 -2.23 -16.63
N MET A 51 2.92 -2.02 -16.34
CA MET A 51 3.64 -2.76 -15.29
C MET A 51 3.04 -2.61 -13.89
N LEU A 52 2.33 -1.50 -13.64
CA LEU A 52 1.60 -1.24 -12.39
C LEU A 52 0.14 -0.91 -12.71
N PRO A 53 -0.71 -1.91 -12.97
CA PRO A 53 -2.08 -1.70 -13.43
C PRO A 53 -2.95 -0.92 -12.42
N ASP A 54 -2.67 -1.05 -11.11
CA ASP A 54 -3.41 -0.35 -10.06
C ASP A 54 -2.79 1.02 -9.71
N GLY A 55 -1.79 1.47 -10.49
CA GLY A 55 -1.14 2.77 -10.33
C GLY A 55 -0.37 2.94 -9.02
N TYR A 56 -0.45 4.13 -8.43
CA TYR A 56 0.21 4.44 -7.16
C TYR A 56 -0.77 4.96 -6.10
N THR A 57 -0.40 4.83 -4.84
CA THR A 57 -1.13 5.38 -3.69
C THR A 57 -0.16 6.10 -2.77
N ILE A 58 -0.55 7.28 -2.32
CA ILE A 58 0.20 8.07 -1.35
C ILE A 58 -0.18 7.61 0.04
N ASN A 59 0.82 7.30 0.85
CA ASN A 59 0.64 7.00 2.26
C ASN A 59 1.23 8.12 3.11
N HIS A 60 0.36 8.89 3.78
CA HIS A 60 0.75 10.02 4.62
C HIS A 60 1.41 9.61 5.94
N TYR A 61 1.33 8.34 6.31
CA TYR A 61 1.91 7.80 7.56
C TYR A 61 3.33 7.27 7.39
N LEU A 62 3.88 7.28 6.17
CA LEU A 62 5.29 6.97 5.95
C LEU A 62 6.14 8.15 6.41
N SER A 63 6.95 7.91 7.44
CA SER A 63 7.88 8.91 8.00
C SER A 63 9.15 9.06 7.15
N ASP A 64 9.49 8.03 6.40
CA ASP A 64 10.63 8.05 5.49
C ASP A 64 10.26 8.77 4.20
N THR A 65 11.17 9.61 3.70
CA THR A 65 10.90 10.52 2.58
C THR A 65 11.10 9.89 1.21
N ASP A 66 11.83 8.80 1.12
CA ASP A 66 12.24 8.13 -0.13
C ASP A 66 11.96 6.62 -0.16
N ALA A 67 11.50 6.05 0.94
CA ALA A 67 11.06 4.66 0.99
C ALA A 67 9.83 4.42 0.11
N TYR A 68 9.84 3.32 -0.62
CA TYR A 68 8.67 2.93 -1.42
C TYR A 68 8.37 1.43 -1.29
N PHE A 69 7.13 1.09 -1.51
CA PHE A 69 6.65 -0.28 -1.46
C PHE A 69 5.87 -0.64 -2.72
N ILE A 70 6.05 -1.84 -3.21
CA ILE A 70 5.30 -2.37 -4.34
C ILE A 70 4.46 -3.55 -3.84
N LYS A 71 3.15 -3.39 -3.90
CA LYS A 71 2.22 -4.50 -3.67
C LYS A 71 2.23 -5.40 -4.90
N THR A 72 2.37 -6.70 -4.69
CA THR A 72 2.35 -7.71 -5.76
C THR A 72 0.97 -8.36 -5.89
N ASP A 73 0.80 -9.21 -6.88
CA ASP A 73 -0.38 -10.06 -7.12
C ASP A 73 -0.41 -11.32 -6.24
N GLY A 74 0.57 -11.47 -5.33
CA GLY A 74 0.63 -12.59 -4.40
C GLY A 74 -0.64 -12.75 -3.57
N THR A 75 -1.18 -13.96 -3.55
CA THR A 75 -2.34 -14.32 -2.74
C THR A 75 -1.96 -14.48 -1.27
N ASN A 76 -2.93 -14.30 -0.38
CA ASN A 76 -2.75 -14.49 1.08
C ASN A 76 -1.70 -13.57 1.74
N GLY A 77 -1.51 -12.37 1.21
CA GLY A 77 -0.62 -11.37 1.78
C GLY A 77 -1.11 -10.81 3.11
N PHE A 78 -1.37 -9.52 3.15
CA PHE A 78 -1.89 -8.85 4.35
C PHE A 78 -3.30 -9.29 4.70
N LYS A 79 -3.55 -9.54 5.98
CA LYS A 79 -4.83 -9.95 6.53
C LYS A 79 -5.27 -9.02 7.64
N HIS A 80 -6.53 -8.65 7.60
CA HIS A 80 -7.22 -7.94 8.66
C HIS A 80 -8.20 -8.91 9.33
N PHE A 81 -7.96 -9.22 10.59
CA PHE A 81 -8.80 -10.11 11.38
C PHE A 81 -9.72 -9.28 12.26
N VAL A 82 -11.01 -9.31 11.98
CA VAL A 82 -12.02 -8.65 12.80
C VAL A 82 -12.52 -9.65 13.84
N ARG A 83 -12.23 -9.39 15.11
CA ARG A 83 -12.72 -10.20 16.23
C ARG A 83 -14.09 -9.71 16.72
N ALA A 84 -14.26 -8.40 16.82
CA ALA A 84 -15.52 -7.77 17.13
C ALA A 84 -15.65 -6.50 16.26
N PRO A 85 -16.72 -6.37 15.46
CA PRO A 85 -16.96 -5.19 14.67
C PRO A 85 -17.19 -3.97 15.55
N LEU A 86 -17.07 -2.78 14.97
CA LEU A 86 -17.34 -1.54 15.67
C LEU A 86 -18.78 -1.53 16.19
N THR A 87 -18.92 -1.44 17.51
CA THR A 87 -20.20 -1.27 18.18
C THR A 87 -20.18 0.05 18.94
N THR A 88 -21.26 0.80 18.82
CA THR A 88 -21.45 2.05 19.55
C THR A 88 -22.59 1.89 20.53
N GLY A 89 -22.48 2.52 21.68
CA GLY A 89 -23.52 2.57 22.69
C GLY A 89 -23.59 3.95 23.33
N MET A 90 -24.75 4.30 23.80
CA MET A 90 -25.02 5.56 24.47
C MET A 90 -25.77 5.28 25.74
N GLU A 91 -25.34 5.86 26.84
CA GLU A 91 -25.96 5.68 28.16
C GLU A 91 -26.02 7.03 28.88
N GLY A 92 -27.18 7.33 29.44
CA GLY A 92 -27.35 8.49 30.32
C GLY A 92 -26.93 8.17 31.73
N ASP A 93 -26.13 9.04 32.33
CA ASP A 93 -25.77 8.96 33.74
C ASP A 93 -26.88 9.61 34.60
N PHE A 94 -27.53 8.82 35.41
CA PHE A 94 -28.66 9.28 36.22
C PHE A 94 -28.23 10.34 37.26
N ASP A 95 -27.02 10.19 37.83
CA ASP A 95 -26.57 11.06 38.91
C ASP A 95 -26.10 12.44 38.41
N THR A 96 -25.49 12.51 37.25
CA THR A 96 -24.90 13.75 36.70
C THR A 96 -25.70 14.36 35.56
N GLY A 97 -26.69 13.61 35.00
CA GLY A 97 -27.46 14.03 33.82
C GLY A 97 -26.60 14.07 32.51
N ASN A 98 -25.37 13.60 32.55
CA ASN A 98 -24.48 13.59 31.40
C ASN A 98 -24.72 12.37 30.51
N MET A 99 -24.49 12.53 29.21
CA MET A 99 -24.53 11.44 28.25
C MET A 99 -23.12 10.88 28.05
N ARG A 100 -23.00 9.54 28.18
CA ARG A 100 -21.75 8.82 27.91
C ARG A 100 -21.85 8.06 26.61
N TYR A 101 -20.87 8.26 25.74
CA TYR A 101 -20.74 7.55 24.47
C TYR A 101 -19.64 6.52 24.58
N LYS A 102 -19.90 5.32 24.06
CA LYS A 102 -18.96 4.21 24.04
C LYS A 102 -18.84 3.67 22.63
N ALA A 103 -17.62 3.55 22.14
CA ALA A 103 -17.30 2.82 20.93
C ALA A 103 -16.34 1.68 21.28
N ARG A 104 -16.58 0.51 20.74
CA ARG A 104 -15.72 -0.66 20.95
C ARG A 104 -15.52 -1.41 19.65
N GLU A 105 -14.27 -1.69 19.35
CA GLU A 105 -13.83 -2.50 18.22
C GLU A 105 -12.66 -3.38 18.65
N ARG A 106 -12.56 -4.58 18.09
CA ARG A 106 -11.43 -5.49 18.31
C ARG A 106 -11.01 -6.09 16.98
N TYR A 107 -9.78 -5.80 16.57
CA TYR A 107 -9.20 -6.31 15.34
C TYR A 107 -7.70 -6.58 15.52
N SER A 108 -7.12 -7.27 14.57
CA SER A 108 -5.69 -7.53 14.47
C SER A 108 -5.27 -7.55 13.02
N PHE A 109 -4.02 -7.16 12.77
CA PHE A 109 -3.41 -7.27 11.45
C PHE A 109 -2.34 -8.35 11.46
N GLY A 110 -2.17 -9.00 10.33
CA GLY A 110 -1.15 -10.00 10.12
C GLY A 110 -0.87 -10.23 8.65
N PHE A 111 0.08 -11.09 8.36
CA PHE A 111 0.40 -11.51 7.01
C PHE A 111 0.66 -13.03 6.99
N SER A 112 0.44 -13.67 5.86
CA SER A 112 0.77 -15.09 5.66
C SER A 112 1.94 -15.27 4.72
N ASP A 113 2.05 -14.45 3.68
CA ASP A 113 3.16 -14.53 2.71
C ASP A 113 3.87 -13.16 2.63
N PRO A 114 5.17 -13.09 2.99
CA PRO A 114 5.94 -11.85 2.90
C PRO A 114 6.14 -11.37 1.45
N ARG A 115 6.01 -12.25 0.46
CA ARG A 115 6.18 -11.95 -0.96
C ARG A 115 5.07 -11.08 -1.55
N CYS A 116 3.99 -10.84 -0.81
CA CYS A 116 2.90 -9.94 -1.23
C CYS A 116 3.33 -8.46 -1.34
N VAL A 117 4.47 -8.11 -0.74
CA VAL A 117 5.03 -6.74 -0.79
C VAL A 117 6.54 -6.81 -0.99
N TYR A 118 7.02 -5.95 -1.85
CA TYR A 118 8.43 -5.60 -1.99
C TYR A 118 8.64 -4.21 -1.42
N GLY A 119 9.62 -4.03 -0.56
CA GLY A 119 9.95 -2.73 0.03
C GLY A 119 11.40 -2.34 -0.25
N SER A 120 11.63 -1.04 -0.43
CA SER A 120 12.96 -0.42 -0.47
C SER A 120 12.97 0.75 0.50
N GLN A 121 14.05 0.89 1.24
CA GLN A 121 14.25 2.02 2.15
C GLN A 121 14.67 3.31 1.43
N GLY A 122 14.92 3.24 0.12
CA GLY A 122 15.53 4.35 -0.60
C GLY A 122 17.07 4.37 -0.41
N SER A 123 17.70 5.51 -0.60
CA SER A 123 19.15 5.71 -0.50
C SER A 123 19.49 6.88 0.40
#